data_4c05f2d995c7d6c11fa436116f79cb32
#
_entry.id   4c05f2d995c7d6c11fa436116f79cb32
#
_cell.length_a   1.000
_cell.length_b   1.000
_cell.length_c   1.000
_cell.angle_alpha   90.00
_cell.angle_beta   90.00
_cell.angle_gamma   90.00
#
_symmetry.space_group_name_H-M   'P 1'
#
loop_
_entity.id
_entity.type
_entity.pdbx_description
1 polymer ?
#
loop_
_entity_poly.entity_id
_entity_poly.type
_entity_poly.pdbx_seq_one_letter_code
_entity_poly.pdbx_strand_id
1 'polypeptide(L)'
;MHTADKKLLFSSLLFSSLLFSSLLFSSLLFSSAAQAAGEDHGRGPYVQADLAYAYEHITRDYPDAAGLEKGKKISTVSDYFRNIRTHSIHPRVSVGYDFGGWRIAADYARYRKWNNSKYSVSIKELERNDNSTSSSNHLNIKTQKTEHQENGTFHAASSLGLSTIYDFDTGSRFKPYIGARVAYGHVRHQVRSVQQETTTVTTYPSGGGAKTSVPSKMPPKPAYHENRSSRRLGFGAMAGVGIDVAPGLTLDAGYR
;
A
#
# COMPACT_ATOMS: atom_id res chain seq x y z
N MET A 1 -13.05 18.32 -31.77
CA MET A 1 -11.86 17.86 -31.05
C MET A 1 -11.95 18.25 -29.59
N HIS A 2 -12.93 17.76 -28.81
CA HIS A 2 -13.17 18.16 -27.41
C HIS A 2 -13.98 17.15 -26.59
N THR A 3 -13.77 15.84 -26.81
CA THR A 3 -14.50 14.78 -26.05
C THR A 3 -13.59 13.82 -25.29
N ALA A 4 -12.26 13.93 -25.38
CA ALA A 4 -11.32 13.04 -24.71
C ALA A 4 -11.01 13.44 -23.25
N ASP A 5 -11.08 14.74 -22.91
CA ASP A 5 -10.66 15.22 -21.58
C ASP A 5 -11.67 14.97 -20.46
N LYS A 6 -12.96 14.81 -20.78
CA LYS A 6 -13.99 14.57 -19.76
C LYS A 6 -14.00 13.14 -19.21
N LYS A 7 -13.56 12.15 -19.98
CA LYS A 7 -13.47 10.76 -19.50
C LYS A 7 -12.28 10.52 -18.56
N LEU A 8 -11.19 11.25 -18.75
CA LEU A 8 -10.01 11.18 -17.87
C LEU A 8 -10.28 11.81 -16.50
N LEU A 9 -11.06 12.88 -16.42
CA LEU A 9 -11.45 13.51 -15.16
C LEU A 9 -12.43 12.67 -14.34
N PHE A 10 -13.36 11.99 -14.99
CA PHE A 10 -14.34 11.12 -14.30
C PHE A 10 -13.70 9.82 -13.78
N SER A 11 -12.75 9.24 -14.51
CA SER A 11 -12.03 8.05 -14.05
C SER A 11 -11.11 8.35 -12.87
N SER A 12 -10.50 9.54 -12.81
CA SER A 12 -9.65 9.94 -11.69
C SER A 12 -10.43 10.22 -10.40
N LEU A 13 -11.67 10.68 -10.50
CA LEU A 13 -12.55 10.94 -9.34
C LEU A 13 -13.14 9.66 -8.74
N LEU A 14 -13.49 8.67 -9.56
CA LEU A 14 -13.98 7.36 -9.10
C LEU A 14 -12.85 6.52 -8.49
N PHE A 15 -11.62 6.62 -9.01
CA PHE A 15 -10.45 5.93 -8.46
C PHE A 15 -9.99 6.50 -7.12
N SER A 16 -10.22 7.77 -6.85
CA SER A 16 -9.80 8.40 -5.59
C SER A 16 -10.65 7.98 -4.40
N SER A 17 -11.91 7.58 -4.59
CA SER A 17 -12.79 7.13 -3.50
C SER A 17 -12.53 5.67 -3.09
N LEU A 18 -12.08 4.81 -4.00
CA LEU A 18 -11.78 3.40 -3.73
C LEU A 18 -10.50 3.18 -2.91
N LEU A 19 -9.51 4.08 -3.03
CA LEU A 19 -8.25 3.97 -2.27
C LEU A 19 -8.39 4.32 -0.79
N PHE A 20 -9.37 5.13 -0.42
CA PHE A 20 -9.62 5.49 0.98
C PHE A 20 -10.63 4.56 1.68
N SER A 21 -11.53 3.93 0.95
CA SER A 21 -12.46 2.96 1.55
C SER A 21 -11.80 1.67 2.02
N SER A 22 -10.62 1.32 1.48
CA SER A 22 -9.85 0.17 1.92
C SER A 22 -8.97 0.41 3.15
N LEU A 23 -8.70 1.67 3.51
CA LEU A 23 -8.01 2.05 4.75
C LEU A 23 -8.90 1.95 6.01
N LEU A 24 -10.20 1.73 5.82
CA LEU A 24 -11.20 1.79 6.90
C LEU A 24 -11.48 0.45 7.59
N PHE A 25 -10.93 -0.66 7.10
CA PHE A 25 -11.25 -1.97 7.66
C PHE A 25 -10.12 -2.50 8.54
N SER A 26 -10.40 -2.58 9.83
CA SER A 26 -9.70 -3.28 10.92
C SER A 26 -8.55 -2.53 11.61
N SER A 27 -8.88 -1.63 12.50
CA SER A 27 -7.96 -1.24 13.58
C SER A 27 -8.58 -1.56 14.93
N LEU A 28 -8.05 -2.52 15.64
CA LEU A 28 -8.30 -2.69 17.08
C LEU A 28 -7.39 -1.70 17.79
N LEU A 29 -7.98 -0.75 18.50
CA LEU A 29 -7.26 0.31 19.18
C LEU A 29 -7.24 0.03 20.67
N PHE A 30 -6.05 0.08 21.26
CA PHE A 30 -5.90 0.37 22.68
C PHE A 30 -5.43 1.82 22.78
N SER A 31 -6.25 2.67 23.34
CA SER A 31 -5.92 4.06 23.59
C SER A 31 -6.05 4.37 25.06
N SER A 32 -5.19 5.24 25.55
CA SER A 32 -5.35 5.84 26.87
C SER A 32 -5.60 7.34 26.70
N ALA A 33 -6.69 7.83 27.22
CA ALA A 33 -6.98 9.24 27.34
C ALA A 33 -6.63 9.70 28.75
N ALA A 34 -5.77 10.71 28.84
CA ALA A 34 -5.53 11.42 30.10
C ALA A 34 -6.31 12.73 30.05
N GLN A 35 -7.28 12.91 30.92
CA GLN A 35 -7.95 14.18 31.13
C GLN A 35 -7.14 15.03 32.14
N ALA A 36 -6.89 16.28 31.79
CA ALA A 36 -6.39 17.23 32.75
C ALA A 36 -7.52 17.47 33.76
N ALA A 37 -7.26 17.12 35.06
CA ALA A 37 -8.23 17.19 36.13
C ALA A 37 -8.75 18.64 36.33
N GLY A 38 -9.96 18.88 35.83
CA GLY A 38 -10.81 19.96 36.29
C GLY A 38 -11.86 19.31 37.20
N GLU A 39 -12.22 19.96 38.31
CA GLU A 39 -13.16 19.48 39.33
C GLU A 39 -14.60 19.26 38.85
N ASP A 40 -14.87 19.42 37.54
CA ASP A 40 -16.21 19.31 36.97
C ASP A 40 -16.35 18.01 36.16
N HIS A 41 -17.05 17.05 36.76
CA HIS A 41 -17.51 15.74 36.27
C HIS A 41 -17.30 15.44 34.77
N GLY A 42 -16.05 15.26 34.34
CA GLY A 42 -15.73 14.74 33.02
C GLY A 42 -15.73 15.76 31.88
N ARG A 43 -15.97 17.03 32.12
CA ARG A 43 -15.91 18.09 31.12
C ARG A 43 -14.55 18.79 31.15
N GLY A 44 -13.98 19.01 29.97
CA GLY A 44 -12.73 19.76 29.90
C GLY A 44 -11.80 19.34 28.75
N PRO A 45 -10.62 19.96 28.66
CA PRO A 45 -9.61 19.58 27.72
C PRO A 45 -9.04 18.18 28.06
N TYR A 46 -8.72 17.39 27.02
CA TYR A 46 -8.09 16.11 27.19
C TYR A 46 -6.99 15.86 26.16
N VAL A 47 -6.07 14.97 26.49
CA VAL A 47 -5.04 14.47 25.58
C VAL A 47 -5.19 12.96 25.49
N GLN A 48 -5.09 12.42 24.32
CA GLN A 48 -5.21 10.99 24.05
C GLN A 48 -4.03 10.51 23.22
N ALA A 49 -3.47 9.37 23.60
CA ALA A 49 -2.46 8.66 22.83
C ALA A 49 -2.99 7.27 22.46
N ASP A 50 -2.90 6.93 21.20
CA ASP A 50 -3.45 5.69 20.64
C ASP A 50 -2.36 4.89 19.95
N LEU A 51 -2.48 3.56 20.03
CA LEU A 51 -1.81 2.61 19.17
C LEU A 51 -2.86 1.90 18.32
N ALA A 52 -2.89 2.18 17.03
CA ALA A 52 -3.81 1.56 16.09
C ALA A 52 -3.13 0.41 15.36
N TYR A 53 -3.76 -0.77 15.35
CA TYR A 53 -3.43 -1.83 14.41
C TYR A 53 -4.32 -1.69 13.18
N ALA A 54 -3.73 -1.43 12.03
CA ALA A 54 -4.44 -1.26 10.77
C ALA A 54 -4.03 -2.33 9.76
N TYR A 55 -5.02 -2.88 9.09
CA TYR A 55 -4.84 -3.66 7.85
C TYR A 55 -5.06 -2.74 6.66
N GLU A 56 -4.07 -2.66 5.79
CA GLU A 56 -4.09 -1.79 4.64
C GLU A 56 -4.10 -2.62 3.35
N HIS A 57 -5.07 -2.35 2.49
CA HIS A 57 -5.13 -2.89 1.13
C HIS A 57 -5.05 -1.75 0.13
N ILE A 58 -3.97 -1.71 -0.63
CA ILE A 58 -3.72 -0.64 -1.59
C ILE A 58 -3.74 -1.24 -2.98
N THR A 59 -4.68 -0.79 -3.80
CA THR A 59 -4.77 -1.16 -5.21
C THR A 59 -4.33 0.01 -6.06
N ARG A 60 -3.44 -0.25 -7.02
CA ARG A 60 -2.99 0.77 -7.96
C ARG A 60 -2.79 0.19 -9.34
N ASP A 61 -3.34 0.87 -10.33
CA ASP A 61 -3.07 0.59 -11.73
C ASP A 61 -1.82 1.35 -12.18
N TYR A 62 -0.89 0.61 -12.72
CA TYR A 62 0.28 1.13 -13.41
C TYR A 62 0.03 1.04 -14.91
N PRO A 63 0.45 2.05 -15.68
CA PRO A 63 0.31 2.00 -17.12
C PRO A 63 1.10 0.83 -17.72
N ASP A 64 0.57 0.25 -18.76
CA ASP A 64 1.27 -0.78 -19.53
C ASP A 64 2.50 -0.21 -20.23
N ALA A 65 3.50 -1.07 -20.44
CA ALA A 65 4.78 -0.69 -21.07
C ALA A 65 4.65 0.01 -22.44
N ALA A 66 3.56 -0.27 -23.16
CA ALA A 66 3.30 0.32 -24.48
C ALA A 66 2.77 1.76 -24.44
N GLY A 67 2.32 2.25 -23.26
CA GLY A 67 1.62 3.55 -23.14
C GLY A 67 2.48 4.73 -22.70
N LEU A 68 3.71 4.50 -22.23
CA LEU A 68 4.51 5.52 -21.53
C LEU A 68 5.51 6.28 -22.41
N GLU A 69 6.05 5.65 -23.45
CA GLU A 69 6.89 6.31 -24.44
C GLU A 69 6.65 5.71 -25.82
N LYS A 70 6.31 6.54 -26.80
CA LYS A 70 6.14 6.12 -28.20
C LYS A 70 7.42 5.42 -28.69
N GLY A 71 7.34 4.10 -28.93
CA GLY A 71 8.42 3.32 -29.55
C GLY A 71 9.41 2.65 -28.57
N LYS A 72 9.36 2.90 -27.26
CA LYS A 72 10.22 2.23 -26.28
C LYS A 72 9.41 1.26 -25.42
N LYS A 73 9.83 -0.02 -25.38
CA LYS A 73 9.33 -1.00 -24.43
C LYS A 73 10.07 -0.80 -23.10
N ILE A 74 9.36 -0.32 -22.09
CA ILE A 74 9.87 -0.18 -20.71
C ILE A 74 9.52 -1.40 -19.88
N SER A 75 10.16 -1.55 -18.72
CA SER A 75 9.82 -2.57 -17.73
C SER A 75 8.45 -2.29 -17.12
N THR A 76 7.64 -3.33 -16.96
CA THR A 76 6.31 -3.24 -16.33
C THR A 76 6.36 -3.53 -14.84
N VAL A 77 5.37 -3.03 -14.10
CA VAL A 77 5.21 -3.33 -12.68
C VAL A 77 4.34 -4.59 -12.51
N SER A 78 4.78 -5.52 -11.66
CA SER A 78 4.05 -6.77 -11.43
C SER A 78 2.79 -6.57 -10.59
N ASP A 79 1.89 -7.56 -10.63
CA ASP A 79 0.65 -7.57 -9.85
C ASP A 79 0.89 -7.50 -8.34
N TYR A 80 2.06 -7.95 -7.88
CA TYR A 80 2.45 -7.83 -6.48
C TYR A 80 2.44 -6.37 -5.99
N PHE A 81 2.95 -5.43 -6.80
CA PHE A 81 2.94 -4.00 -6.47
C PHE A 81 1.64 -3.30 -6.87
N ARG A 82 0.78 -3.96 -7.66
CA ARG A 82 -0.57 -3.48 -7.99
C ARG A 82 -1.55 -3.70 -6.86
N ASN A 83 -1.36 -4.76 -6.06
CA ASN A 83 -2.24 -5.17 -4.95
C ASN A 83 -1.42 -5.38 -3.68
N ILE A 84 -1.13 -4.31 -2.98
CA ILE A 84 -0.36 -4.34 -1.75
C ILE A 84 -1.29 -4.60 -0.56
N ARG A 85 -1.01 -5.65 0.20
CA ARG A 85 -1.68 -5.93 1.47
C ARG A 85 -0.64 -5.86 2.58
N THR A 86 -0.86 -4.99 3.53
CA THR A 86 0.04 -4.81 4.66
C THR A 86 -0.75 -4.57 5.94
N HIS A 87 -0.09 -4.78 7.06
CA HIS A 87 -0.63 -4.45 8.36
C HIS A 87 0.48 -3.79 9.17
N SER A 88 0.10 -2.83 9.97
CA SER A 88 1.07 -2.08 10.76
C SER A 88 0.44 -1.43 11.99
N ILE A 89 1.29 -1.13 12.96
CA ILE A 89 0.90 -0.38 14.15
C ILE A 89 1.22 1.09 13.89
N HIS A 90 0.24 1.94 14.10
CA HIS A 90 0.34 3.37 13.90
C HIS A 90 0.13 4.12 15.21
N PRO A 91 1.12 4.87 15.71
CA PRO A 91 0.93 5.77 16.82
C PRO A 91 0.12 7.00 16.35
N ARG A 92 -0.79 7.41 17.20
CA ARG A 92 -1.58 8.64 17.03
C ARG A 92 -1.65 9.37 18.35
N VAL A 93 -1.61 10.68 18.28
CA VAL A 93 -1.85 11.58 19.39
C VAL A 93 -2.98 12.52 19.05
N SER A 94 -3.84 12.81 20.00
CA SER A 94 -4.95 13.73 19.82
C SER A 94 -5.09 14.63 21.04
N VAL A 95 -5.58 15.83 20.77
CA VAL A 95 -5.99 16.80 21.78
C VAL A 95 -7.43 17.18 21.50
N GLY A 96 -8.22 17.30 22.54
CA GLY A 96 -9.63 17.54 22.39
C GLY A 96 -10.26 18.22 23.58
N TYR A 97 -11.55 18.42 23.47
CA TYR A 97 -12.39 18.95 24.52
C TYR A 97 -13.64 18.09 24.67
N ASP A 98 -13.92 17.72 25.91
CA ASP A 98 -15.09 16.95 26.31
C ASP A 98 -16.15 17.93 26.87
N PHE A 99 -17.35 17.90 26.29
CA PHE A 99 -18.50 18.71 26.69
C PHE A 99 -19.47 17.96 27.63
N GLY A 100 -19.11 16.71 28.02
CA GLY A 100 -19.89 15.86 28.90
C GLY A 100 -20.76 14.81 28.21
N GLY A 101 -20.88 14.80 26.93
CA GLY A 101 -21.59 13.78 26.11
C GLY A 101 -21.08 13.85 24.69
N TRP A 102 -20.47 14.97 24.32
CA TRP A 102 -19.83 15.16 23.03
C TRP A 102 -18.37 15.51 23.24
N ARG A 103 -17.51 14.88 22.45
CA ARG A 103 -16.08 15.22 22.39
C ARG A 103 -15.72 15.67 20.99
N ILE A 104 -14.86 16.68 20.92
CA ILE A 104 -14.23 17.10 19.66
C ILE A 104 -12.73 16.96 19.85
N ALA A 105 -12.04 16.35 18.89
CA ALA A 105 -10.61 16.15 18.93
C ALA A 105 -9.94 16.47 17.60
N ALA A 106 -8.76 17.05 17.68
CA ALA A 106 -7.81 17.12 16.61
C ALA A 106 -6.73 16.08 16.83
N ASP A 107 -6.37 15.30 15.81
CA ASP A 107 -5.40 14.23 15.91
C ASP A 107 -4.31 14.32 14.85
N TYR A 108 -3.13 13.79 15.20
CA TYR A 108 -2.03 13.56 14.31
C TYR A 108 -1.64 12.09 14.37
N ALA A 109 -1.62 11.44 13.22
CA ALA A 109 -1.18 10.06 13.06
C ALA A 109 0.04 9.98 12.16
N ARG A 110 1.01 9.14 12.55
CA ARG A 110 2.18 8.81 11.75
C ARG A 110 2.11 7.36 11.34
N TYR A 111 2.31 7.11 10.05
CA TYR A 111 2.23 5.77 9.48
C TYR A 111 3.61 5.18 9.24
N ARG A 112 3.71 3.87 9.36
CA ARG A 112 4.96 3.16 9.10
C ARG A 112 5.24 3.10 7.60
N LYS A 113 6.50 3.31 7.23
CA LYS A 113 6.98 3.15 5.87
C LYS A 113 7.00 1.67 5.50
N TRP A 114 6.35 1.33 4.39
CA TRP A 114 6.43 0.01 3.79
C TRP A 114 7.47 0.02 2.68
N ASN A 115 8.47 -0.86 2.77
CA ASN A 115 9.47 -1.09 1.74
C ASN A 115 9.46 -2.56 1.39
N ASN A 116 9.42 -2.86 0.11
CA ASN A 116 9.54 -4.23 -0.34
C ASN A 116 10.32 -4.30 -1.65
N SER A 117 10.98 -5.44 -1.85
CA SER A 117 11.67 -5.78 -3.09
C SER A 117 11.22 -7.15 -3.54
N LYS A 118 11.00 -7.31 -4.84
CA LYS A 118 10.66 -8.57 -5.47
C LYS A 118 11.65 -8.85 -6.57
N TYR A 119 12.20 -10.05 -6.55
CA TYR A 119 12.99 -10.59 -7.64
C TYR A 119 12.30 -11.83 -8.18
N SER A 120 12.13 -11.90 -9.48
CA SER A 120 11.54 -13.05 -10.17
C SER A 120 12.35 -13.42 -11.40
N VAL A 121 12.44 -14.71 -11.64
CA VAL A 121 13.09 -15.29 -12.81
C VAL A 121 12.08 -16.17 -13.53
N SER A 122 11.94 -15.96 -14.82
CA SER A 122 11.16 -16.81 -15.71
C SER A 122 12.07 -17.36 -16.78
N ILE A 123 11.98 -18.66 -17.03
CA ILE A 123 12.70 -19.34 -18.10
C ILE A 123 11.67 -19.95 -19.04
N LYS A 124 11.77 -19.59 -20.32
CA LYS A 124 10.89 -20.06 -21.38
C LYS A 124 11.73 -20.68 -22.50
N GLU A 125 11.36 -21.89 -22.94
CA GLU A 125 11.87 -22.46 -24.17
C GLU A 125 11.19 -21.72 -25.33
N LEU A 126 11.98 -21.12 -26.22
CA LEU A 126 11.49 -20.38 -27.38
C LEU A 126 11.42 -21.26 -28.61
N GLU A 127 12.42 -22.12 -28.82
CA GLU A 127 12.61 -22.88 -30.03
C GLU A 127 13.39 -24.15 -29.73
N ARG A 128 13.00 -25.24 -30.39
CA ARG A 128 13.67 -26.54 -30.35
C ARG A 128 13.84 -27.04 -31.76
N ASN A 129 15.09 -27.06 -32.24
CA ASN A 129 15.42 -27.53 -33.58
C ASN A 129 16.21 -28.84 -33.49
N ASP A 130 15.61 -29.92 -34.00
CA ASP A 130 16.23 -31.22 -34.13
C ASP A 130 16.68 -31.43 -35.58
N ASN A 131 17.96 -31.27 -35.84
CA ASN A 131 18.58 -31.47 -37.16
C ASN A 131 19.00 -32.93 -37.35
N SER A 132 18.03 -33.86 -37.34
CA SER A 132 18.29 -35.30 -37.52
C SER A 132 18.62 -35.74 -38.95
N THR A 133 18.57 -34.83 -39.95
CA THR A 133 18.70 -35.17 -41.36
C THR A 133 20.07 -34.83 -41.99
N SER A 134 20.97 -34.22 -41.25
CA SER A 134 22.34 -33.89 -41.75
C SER A 134 23.38 -34.73 -41.07
N SER A 135 24.55 -34.93 -41.70
CA SER A 135 25.71 -35.66 -41.17
C SER A 135 26.27 -35.14 -39.85
N SER A 136 25.73 -34.10 -39.30
CA SER A 136 25.98 -33.54 -37.94
C SER A 136 24.67 -33.47 -37.18
N ASN A 137 24.21 -34.62 -36.65
CA ASN A 137 23.05 -34.68 -35.78
C ASN A 137 23.28 -33.89 -34.50
N HIS A 138 22.55 -32.78 -34.28
CA HIS A 138 22.56 -32.04 -33.03
C HIS A 138 21.18 -31.42 -32.75
N LEU A 139 20.84 -31.39 -31.47
CA LEU A 139 19.65 -30.75 -30.98
C LEU A 139 20.00 -29.36 -30.46
N ASN A 140 19.39 -28.33 -31.02
CA ASN A 140 19.51 -26.94 -30.55
C ASN A 140 18.27 -26.55 -29.76
N ILE A 141 18.45 -26.15 -28.51
CA ILE A 141 17.40 -25.62 -27.67
C ILE A 141 17.69 -24.16 -27.37
N LYS A 142 16.79 -23.28 -27.75
CA LYS A 142 16.86 -21.85 -27.47
C LYS A 142 15.97 -21.52 -26.31
N THR A 143 16.56 -21.07 -25.22
CA THR A 143 15.83 -20.67 -24.00
C THR A 143 15.98 -19.18 -23.75
N GLN A 144 14.93 -18.55 -23.24
CA GLN A 144 14.94 -17.17 -22.80
C GLN A 144 14.77 -17.11 -21.28
N LYS A 145 15.75 -16.54 -20.59
CA LYS A 145 15.70 -16.22 -19.18
C LYS A 145 15.32 -14.74 -19.04
N THR A 146 14.22 -14.46 -18.36
CA THR A 146 13.81 -13.10 -18.01
C THR A 146 13.98 -12.91 -16.52
N GLU A 147 14.83 -11.98 -16.14
CA GLU A 147 15.06 -11.55 -14.76
C GLU A 147 14.36 -10.23 -14.53
N HIS A 148 13.53 -10.16 -13.50
CA HIS A 148 12.74 -8.99 -13.18
C HIS A 148 12.96 -8.61 -11.72
N GLN A 149 13.46 -7.39 -11.51
CA GLN A 149 13.71 -6.83 -10.18
C GLN A 149 12.83 -5.61 -9.96
N GLU A 150 12.08 -5.62 -8.87
CA GLU A 150 11.20 -4.54 -8.49
C GLU A 150 11.51 -4.10 -7.06
N ASN A 151 11.54 -2.78 -6.86
CA ASN A 151 11.67 -2.17 -5.54
C ASN A 151 10.55 -1.16 -5.39
N GLY A 152 9.77 -1.31 -4.32
CA GLY A 152 8.65 -0.42 -4.02
C GLY A 152 8.75 0.12 -2.61
N THR A 153 8.50 1.42 -2.48
CA THR A 153 8.31 2.10 -1.21
C THR A 153 6.94 2.72 -1.21
N PHE A 154 6.15 2.37 -0.22
CA PHE A 154 4.81 2.90 -0.04
C PHE A 154 4.65 3.38 1.39
N HIS A 155 4.21 4.63 1.57
CA HIS A 155 3.87 5.06 2.90
C HIS A 155 2.89 6.25 2.89
N ALA A 156 1.82 6.12 3.65
CA ALA A 156 1.09 7.24 4.17
C ALA A 156 2.00 7.90 5.21
N ALA A 157 2.59 9.06 4.91
CA ALA A 157 3.60 9.65 5.78
C ALA A 157 3.00 10.11 7.11
N SER A 158 1.84 10.78 7.03
CA SER A 158 1.12 11.33 8.19
C SER A 158 -0.30 11.72 7.81
N SER A 159 -1.17 11.86 8.80
CA SER A 159 -2.47 12.50 8.64
C SER A 159 -2.76 13.43 9.80
N LEU A 160 -3.47 14.52 9.49
CA LEU A 160 -4.12 15.39 10.46
C LEU A 160 -5.62 15.11 10.39
N GLY A 161 -6.27 14.91 11.51
CA GLY A 161 -7.68 14.58 11.59
C GLY A 161 -8.44 15.46 12.56
N LEU A 162 -9.74 15.58 12.29
CA LEU A 162 -10.73 16.12 13.21
C LEU A 162 -11.79 15.06 13.46
N SER A 163 -12.12 14.84 14.70
CA SER A 163 -13.09 13.83 15.13
C SER A 163 -14.19 14.49 15.96
N THR A 164 -15.41 14.03 15.78
CA THR A 164 -16.51 14.29 16.71
C THR A 164 -17.00 12.95 17.25
N ILE A 165 -17.20 12.85 18.56
CA ILE A 165 -17.48 11.62 19.27
C ILE A 165 -18.64 11.88 20.20
N TYR A 166 -19.60 10.96 20.24
CA TYR A 166 -20.69 10.96 21.18
C TYR A 166 -20.54 9.80 22.15
N ASP A 167 -20.47 10.11 23.44
CA ASP A 167 -20.35 9.15 24.52
C ASP A 167 -21.72 8.88 25.14
N PHE A 168 -22.07 7.59 25.23
CA PHE A 168 -23.33 7.18 25.87
C PHE A 168 -23.10 7.05 27.37
N ASP A 169 -23.82 7.83 28.14
CA ASP A 169 -23.83 7.70 29.59
C ASP A 169 -24.62 6.44 30.00
N THR A 170 -23.94 5.46 30.53
CA THR A 170 -24.54 4.21 31.03
C THR A 170 -24.69 4.16 32.56
N GLY A 171 -24.30 5.24 33.25
CA GLY A 171 -24.20 5.25 34.71
C GLY A 171 -23.17 4.28 35.29
N SER A 172 -22.30 3.74 34.44
CA SER A 172 -21.26 2.77 34.79
C SER A 172 -19.86 3.27 34.38
N ARG A 173 -18.81 2.50 34.74
CA ARG A 173 -17.44 2.79 34.32
C ARG A 173 -17.23 2.58 32.78
N PHE A 174 -18.19 1.93 32.13
CA PHE A 174 -18.14 1.64 30.71
C PHE A 174 -18.89 2.73 29.96
N LYS A 175 -18.20 3.44 29.06
CA LYS A 175 -18.75 4.50 28.24
C LYS A 175 -18.67 4.10 26.78
N PRO A 176 -19.71 3.47 26.22
CA PRO A 176 -19.76 3.23 24.79
C PRO A 176 -19.75 4.56 24.05
N TYR A 177 -19.14 4.57 22.86
CA TYR A 177 -19.13 5.76 22.04
C TYR A 177 -19.27 5.45 20.56
N ILE A 178 -19.76 6.42 19.81
CA ILE A 178 -19.76 6.45 18.37
C ILE A 178 -19.19 7.80 17.89
N GLY A 179 -18.65 7.84 16.69
CA GLY A 179 -18.12 9.10 16.17
C GLY A 179 -17.84 9.07 14.69
N ALA A 180 -17.47 10.25 14.20
CA ALA A 180 -17.03 10.45 12.83
C ALA A 180 -15.69 11.19 12.82
N ARG A 181 -14.87 10.91 11.79
CA ARG A 181 -13.56 11.52 11.62
C ARG A 181 -13.39 11.99 10.18
N VAL A 182 -12.83 13.17 10.02
CA VAL A 182 -12.31 13.67 8.73
C VAL A 182 -10.82 13.84 8.87
N ALA A 183 -10.03 13.36 7.93
CA ALA A 183 -8.58 13.43 7.98
C ALA A 183 -7.98 13.86 6.64
N TYR A 184 -6.91 14.63 6.73
CA TYR A 184 -6.12 15.05 5.59
C TYR A 184 -4.76 14.34 5.65
N GLY A 185 -4.54 13.43 4.71
CA GLY A 185 -3.37 12.56 4.69
C GLY A 185 -2.39 12.90 3.57
N HIS A 186 -1.09 12.73 3.85
CA HIS A 186 -0.01 12.83 2.90
C HIS A 186 0.51 11.43 2.56
N VAL A 187 0.38 11.03 1.31
CA VAL A 187 0.78 9.72 0.80
C VAL A 187 1.94 9.87 -0.17
N ARG A 188 3.00 9.10 0.04
CA ARG A 188 4.14 8.99 -0.88
C ARG A 188 4.26 7.57 -1.38
N HIS A 189 4.56 7.43 -2.66
CA HIS A 189 4.88 6.14 -3.21
C HIS A 189 5.99 6.26 -4.24
N GLN A 190 6.85 5.25 -4.27
CA GLN A 190 7.95 5.12 -5.21
C GLN A 190 8.03 3.67 -5.64
N VAL A 191 8.06 3.44 -6.95
CA VAL A 191 8.26 2.10 -7.52
C VAL A 191 9.31 2.19 -8.62
N ARG A 192 10.23 1.23 -8.60
CA ARG A 192 11.21 1.02 -9.65
C ARG A 192 11.16 -0.43 -10.09
N SER A 193 11.04 -0.66 -11.39
CA SER A 193 11.03 -1.98 -12.01
C SER A 193 12.11 -2.03 -13.10
N VAL A 194 12.90 -3.09 -13.12
CA VAL A 194 13.97 -3.35 -14.10
C VAL A 194 13.82 -4.76 -14.63
N GLN A 195 13.92 -4.95 -15.94
CA GLN A 195 13.85 -6.24 -16.59
C GLN A 195 15.07 -6.47 -17.49
N GLN A 196 15.68 -7.64 -17.31
CA GLN A 196 16.81 -8.12 -18.12
C GLN A 196 16.44 -9.43 -18.79
N GLU A 197 16.70 -9.54 -20.09
CA GLU A 197 16.48 -10.77 -20.85
C GLU A 197 17.82 -11.34 -21.32
N THR A 198 17.98 -12.67 -21.15
CA THR A 198 19.14 -13.41 -21.63
C THR A 198 18.64 -14.58 -22.45
N THR A 199 19.04 -14.66 -23.72
CA THR A 199 18.76 -15.80 -24.60
C THR A 199 19.96 -16.72 -24.59
N THR A 200 19.74 -18.02 -24.34
CA THR A 200 20.79 -19.04 -24.37
C THR A 200 20.45 -20.07 -25.43
N VAL A 201 21.37 -20.34 -26.33
CA VAL A 201 21.29 -21.45 -27.28
C VAL A 201 22.15 -22.58 -26.74
N THR A 202 21.54 -23.72 -26.47
CA THR A 202 22.22 -24.92 -26.00
C THR A 202 22.21 -25.95 -27.12
N THR A 203 23.39 -26.41 -27.52
CA THR A 203 23.58 -27.43 -28.56
C THR A 203 23.96 -28.74 -27.90
N TYR A 204 23.23 -29.78 -28.20
CA TYR A 204 23.45 -31.15 -27.75
C TYR A 204 23.93 -32.00 -28.97
N PRO A 205 25.20 -32.39 -29.04
CA PRO A 205 25.70 -33.24 -30.12
C PRO A 205 25.23 -34.68 -29.96
N SER A 206 24.83 -35.32 -31.07
CA SER A 206 24.28 -36.70 -31.07
C SER A 206 25.29 -37.79 -30.74
N GLY A 207 26.57 -37.51 -30.76
CA GLY A 207 27.66 -38.48 -30.51
C GLY A 207 28.13 -38.56 -29.06
N GLY A 208 27.35 -38.13 -28.09
CA GLY A 208 27.75 -38.13 -26.66
C GLY A 208 28.81 -37.08 -26.29
N GLY A 209 29.04 -36.07 -27.13
CA GLY A 209 29.92 -34.94 -26.85
C GLY A 209 29.36 -34.01 -25.82
N ALA A 210 30.23 -33.14 -25.26
CA ALA A 210 29.84 -32.13 -24.28
C ALA A 210 28.85 -31.11 -24.87
N LYS A 211 27.77 -30.79 -24.15
CA LYS A 211 26.84 -29.75 -24.52
C LYS A 211 27.53 -28.38 -24.51
N THR A 212 27.25 -27.56 -25.49
CA THR A 212 27.74 -26.18 -25.58
C THR A 212 26.58 -25.22 -25.34
N SER A 213 26.76 -24.22 -24.49
CA SER A 213 25.74 -23.20 -24.22
C SER A 213 26.32 -21.82 -24.47
N VAL A 214 25.69 -21.05 -25.34
CA VAL A 214 26.09 -19.69 -25.70
C VAL A 214 25.00 -18.72 -25.20
N PRO A 215 25.24 -17.99 -24.09
CA PRO A 215 24.33 -16.96 -23.61
C PRO A 215 24.53 -15.67 -24.39
N SER A 216 23.45 -15.04 -24.80
CA SER A 216 23.39 -13.70 -25.38
C SER A 216 22.50 -12.82 -24.53
N LYS A 217 23.09 -11.82 -23.88
CA LYS A 217 22.35 -10.82 -23.11
C LYS A 217 21.76 -9.78 -24.05
N MET A 218 20.46 -9.58 -23.98
CA MET A 218 19.82 -8.46 -24.65
C MET A 218 20.07 -7.17 -23.85
N PRO A 219 20.07 -6.00 -24.51
CA PRO A 219 20.07 -4.73 -23.77
C PRO A 219 18.94 -4.71 -22.75
N PRO A 220 19.19 -4.26 -21.50
CA PRO A 220 18.14 -4.18 -20.50
C PRO A 220 17.03 -3.26 -20.98
N LYS A 221 15.78 -3.62 -20.72
CA LYS A 221 14.66 -2.71 -20.99
C LYS A 221 14.82 -1.46 -20.14
N PRO A 222 14.47 -0.27 -20.64
CA PRO A 222 14.45 0.94 -19.83
C PRO A 222 13.67 0.70 -18.54
N ALA A 223 14.21 1.14 -17.40
CA ALA A 223 13.58 0.96 -16.11
C ALA A 223 12.28 1.77 -16.04
N TYR A 224 11.24 1.16 -15.49
CA TYR A 224 10.09 1.93 -15.03
C TYR A 224 10.43 2.57 -13.69
N HIS A 225 10.20 3.85 -13.56
CA HIS A 225 10.38 4.58 -12.32
C HIS A 225 9.23 5.54 -12.10
N GLU A 226 8.57 5.43 -10.97
CA GLU A 226 7.54 6.37 -10.54
C GLU A 226 7.83 6.81 -9.11
N ASN A 227 7.80 8.12 -8.88
CA ASN A 227 7.88 8.74 -7.57
C ASN A 227 6.79 9.80 -7.49
N ARG A 228 5.77 9.54 -6.69
CA ARG A 228 4.64 10.45 -6.53
C ARG A 228 4.35 10.71 -5.06
N SER A 229 3.96 11.94 -4.81
CA SER A 229 3.43 12.41 -3.55
C SER A 229 2.03 12.97 -3.79
N SER A 230 1.07 12.56 -3.00
CA SER A 230 -0.30 13.05 -3.10
C SER A 230 -0.86 13.37 -1.73
N ARG A 231 -1.78 14.31 -1.71
CA ARG A 231 -2.54 14.69 -0.51
C ARG A 231 -3.97 14.24 -0.71
N ARG A 232 -4.57 13.66 0.34
CA ARG A 232 -5.90 13.06 0.26
C ARG A 232 -6.73 13.44 1.48
N LEU A 233 -7.99 13.74 1.23
CA LEU A 233 -9.00 13.87 2.27
C LEU A 233 -9.66 12.50 2.46
N GLY A 234 -9.78 12.06 3.70
CA GLY A 234 -10.47 10.83 4.08
C GLY A 234 -11.49 11.12 5.16
N PHE A 235 -12.50 10.28 5.24
CA PHE A 235 -13.51 10.31 6.29
C PHE A 235 -13.81 8.88 6.74
N GLY A 236 -14.20 8.75 8.00
CA GLY A 236 -14.48 7.47 8.61
C GLY A 236 -15.43 7.57 9.77
N ALA A 237 -16.03 6.45 10.12
CA ALA A 237 -16.80 6.27 11.34
C ALA A 237 -15.96 5.57 12.40
N MET A 238 -16.28 5.78 13.66
CA MET A 238 -15.65 5.12 14.79
C MET A 238 -16.69 4.66 15.80
N ALA A 239 -16.40 3.57 16.49
CA ALA A 239 -17.21 3.08 17.60
C ALA A 239 -16.32 2.33 18.58
N GLY A 240 -16.62 2.42 19.87
CA GLY A 240 -15.83 1.74 20.90
C GLY A 240 -16.42 1.87 22.29
N VAL A 241 -15.59 1.50 23.27
CA VAL A 241 -15.94 1.58 24.69
C VAL A 241 -14.75 2.18 25.45
N GLY A 242 -14.99 3.25 26.16
CA GLY A 242 -14.09 3.80 27.19
C GLY A 242 -14.34 3.15 28.51
N ILE A 243 -13.29 2.94 29.31
CA ILE A 243 -13.35 2.40 30.66
C ILE A 243 -12.61 3.35 31.58
N ASP A 244 -13.31 3.98 32.50
CA ASP A 244 -12.71 4.84 33.53
C ASP A 244 -11.97 3.98 34.55
N VAL A 245 -10.65 4.04 34.54
CA VAL A 245 -9.78 3.24 35.42
C VAL A 245 -9.31 4.02 36.64
N ALA A 246 -9.22 5.34 36.53
CA ALA A 246 -8.89 6.25 37.62
C ALA A 246 -9.48 7.65 37.34
N PRO A 247 -9.56 8.54 38.35
CA PRO A 247 -9.96 9.93 38.12
C PRO A 247 -9.08 10.57 37.05
N GLY A 248 -9.69 11.05 35.97
CA GLY A 248 -9.00 11.66 34.85
C GLY A 248 -8.28 10.69 33.91
N LEU A 249 -8.44 9.37 34.04
CA LEU A 249 -7.81 8.38 33.16
C LEU A 249 -8.84 7.38 32.61
N THR A 250 -9.04 7.39 31.33
CA THR A 250 -9.92 6.46 30.62
C THR A 250 -9.09 5.63 29.63
N LEU A 251 -9.30 4.32 29.64
CA LEU A 251 -8.79 3.41 28.61
C LEU A 251 -9.86 3.19 27.56
N ASP A 252 -9.53 3.40 26.31
CA ASP A 252 -10.41 3.20 25.17
C ASP A 252 -10.04 1.95 24.39
N ALA A 253 -11.04 1.14 24.02
CA ALA A 253 -10.93 0.10 23.03
C ALA A 253 -12.00 0.30 21.96
N GLY A 254 -11.60 0.40 20.70
CA GLY A 254 -12.57 0.72 19.66
C GLY A 254 -12.09 0.42 18.24
N TYR A 255 -13.02 0.61 17.34
CA TYR A 255 -12.84 0.50 15.89
C TYR A 255 -12.96 1.89 15.25
N ARG A 256 -12.06 2.18 14.27
CA ARG A 256 -12.04 3.46 13.55
C ARG A 256 -11.73 3.26 12.07
#